data_8b73a08872a59de3afc5833722e0099e
#
_entry.id   8b73a08872a59de3afc5833722e0099e
#
_cell.length_a   1.000
_cell.length_b   1.000
_cell.length_c   1.000
_cell.angle_alpha   90.00
_cell.angle_beta   90.00
_cell.angle_gamma   90.00
#
_symmetry.space_group_name_H-M   'P 1'
#
loop_
_entity.id
_entity.type
_entity.pdbx_description
1 polymer ?
#
loop_
_entity_poly.entity_id
_entity_poly.type
_entity_poly.pdbx_seq_one_letter_code
_entity_poly.pdbx_strand_id
1 'polypeptide(L)'
;MSLHIEQAALKQIAENEFTGNVIFKLEGFHYPYEISFFSKNGRDWDYSLHFTSQSGDEDEYTKLDERLEQDDELFDALLDAALQSHEDAEQPKS
;
A
#
# COMPACT_ATOMS: atom_id res chain seq x y z
N MET A 1 16.85 -2.00 -3.05
CA MET A 1 15.85 -1.91 -1.98
C MET A 1 15.09 -3.22 -1.93
N SER A 2 14.98 -3.80 -0.76
CA SER A 2 14.25 -5.06 -0.60
C SER A 2 12.89 -4.78 0.03
N LEU A 3 11.85 -5.06 -0.71
CA LEU A 3 10.47 -4.85 -0.29
C LEU A 3 9.74 -6.19 -0.34
N HIS A 4 9.12 -6.55 0.78
CA HIS A 4 8.34 -7.77 0.87
C HIS A 4 6.87 -7.42 1.08
N ILE A 5 6.03 -7.84 0.15
CA ILE A 5 4.59 -7.63 0.24
C ILE A 5 3.98 -8.84 0.94
N GLU A 6 3.39 -8.63 2.10
CA GLU A 6 2.77 -9.71 2.85
C GLU A 6 1.32 -9.89 2.48
N GLN A 7 0.63 -8.79 2.19
CA GLN A 7 -0.76 -8.84 1.80
C GLN A 7 -1.09 -7.60 0.98
N ALA A 8 -1.91 -7.75 -0.03
CA ALA A 8 -2.36 -6.63 -0.83
C ALA A 8 -3.79 -6.86 -1.26
N ALA A 9 -4.58 -5.79 -1.26
CA ALA A 9 -5.98 -5.83 -1.67
C ALA A 9 -6.38 -4.49 -2.25
N LEU A 10 -7.28 -4.51 -3.21
CA LEU A 10 -7.88 -3.31 -3.76
C LEU A 10 -9.33 -3.63 -4.10
N LYS A 11 -10.22 -2.72 -3.76
CA LYS A 11 -11.65 -2.92 -3.96
C LYS A 11 -12.23 -1.68 -4.61
N GLN A 12 -13.08 -1.88 -5.59
CA GLN A 12 -13.86 -0.80 -6.18
C GLN A 12 -15.11 -0.60 -5.35
N ILE A 13 -15.30 0.60 -4.83
CA ILE A 13 -16.43 0.89 -3.94
C ILE A 13 -17.51 1.71 -4.62
N ALA A 14 -17.19 2.31 -5.76
CA ALA A 14 -18.13 3.04 -6.60
C ALA A 14 -17.57 3.08 -8.01
N GLU A 15 -18.27 3.67 -8.95
CA GLU A 15 -17.91 3.61 -10.36
C GLU A 15 -16.45 3.99 -10.63
N ASN A 16 -15.97 5.05 -9.99
CA ASN A 16 -14.58 5.49 -10.18
C ASN A 16 -13.81 5.56 -8.86
N GLU A 17 -14.37 5.03 -7.78
CA GLU A 17 -13.75 5.11 -6.47
C GLU A 17 -13.17 3.76 -6.07
N PHE A 18 -11.96 3.80 -5.56
CA PHE A 18 -11.24 2.61 -5.14
C PHE A 18 -10.67 2.80 -3.75
N THR A 19 -10.62 1.73 -2.99
CA THR A 19 -9.91 1.69 -1.72
C THR A 19 -9.10 0.41 -1.65
N GLY A 20 -7.93 0.47 -1.06
CA GLY A 20 -7.08 -0.70 -0.95
C GLY A 20 -6.13 -0.60 0.21
N ASN A 21 -5.46 -1.70 0.49
CA ASN A 21 -4.43 -1.71 1.52
C ASN A 21 -3.34 -2.71 1.16
N VAL A 22 -2.14 -2.44 1.64
CA VAL A 22 -0.99 -3.31 1.46
C VAL A 22 -0.26 -3.41 2.79
N ILE A 23 -0.02 -4.65 3.23
CA ILE A 23 0.83 -4.91 4.39
C ILE A 23 2.18 -5.32 3.83
N PHE A 24 3.23 -4.64 4.26
CA PHE A 24 4.55 -4.82 3.69
C PHE A 24 5.62 -4.70 4.75
N LYS A 25 6.78 -5.27 4.44
CA LYS A 25 7.98 -5.09 5.24
C LYS A 25 9.09 -4.58 4.35
N LEU A 26 9.75 -3.53 4.78
CA LEU A 26 10.81 -2.89 4.03
C LEU A 26 12.14 -3.13 4.72
N GLU A 27 13.17 -3.43 3.92
CA GLU A 27 14.51 -3.61 4.45
C GLU A 27 14.97 -2.35 5.19
N GLY A 28 15.54 -2.55 6.36
CA GLY A 28 15.96 -1.44 7.22
C GLY A 28 14.93 -1.07 8.27
N PHE A 29 13.74 -1.64 8.20
CA PHE A 29 12.68 -1.41 9.18
C PHE A 29 12.39 -2.70 9.94
N HIS A 30 12.10 -2.58 11.22
CA HIS A 30 11.96 -3.75 12.10
C HIS A 30 10.56 -4.35 12.09
N TYR A 31 9.57 -3.57 11.69
CA TYR A 31 8.17 -3.97 11.79
C TYR A 31 7.48 -3.88 10.45
N PRO A 32 6.48 -4.73 10.21
CA PRO A 32 5.63 -4.54 9.04
C PRO A 32 4.70 -3.35 9.26
N TYR A 33 4.33 -2.72 8.17
CA TYR A 33 3.42 -1.57 8.18
C TYR A 33 2.32 -1.78 7.17
N GLU A 34 1.23 -1.09 7.37
CA GLU A 34 0.11 -1.12 6.45
C GLU A 34 -0.08 0.25 5.82
N ILE A 35 -0.18 0.28 4.50
CA ILE A 35 -0.52 1.50 3.78
C ILE A 35 -1.92 1.30 3.17
N SER A 36 -2.78 2.29 3.37
CA SER A 36 -4.11 2.32 2.76
C SER A 36 -4.11 3.30 1.62
N PHE A 37 -4.76 2.93 0.52
CA PHE A 37 -4.91 3.78 -0.64
C PHE A 37 -6.37 4.11 -0.87
N PHE A 38 -6.61 5.30 -1.37
CA PHE A 38 -7.96 5.73 -1.71
C PHE A 38 -7.91 6.61 -2.96
N SER A 39 -8.83 6.38 -3.89
CA SER A 39 -8.96 7.21 -5.07
C SER A 39 -10.42 7.48 -5.36
N LYS A 40 -10.75 8.72 -5.68
CA LYS A 40 -12.10 9.13 -6.07
C LYS A 40 -12.33 9.03 -7.57
N ASN A 41 -11.27 8.95 -8.34
CA ASN A 41 -11.37 9.00 -9.80
C ASN A 41 -10.56 7.92 -10.51
N GLY A 42 -9.86 7.07 -9.76
CA GLY A 42 -9.01 6.04 -10.34
C GLY A 42 -7.66 6.53 -10.83
N ARG A 43 -7.36 7.82 -10.67
CA ARG A 43 -6.12 8.41 -11.16
C ARG A 43 -5.30 9.09 -10.07
N ASP A 44 -5.96 9.83 -9.20
CA ASP A 44 -5.29 10.51 -8.09
C ASP A 44 -5.44 9.67 -6.84
N TRP A 45 -4.32 9.34 -6.22
CA TRP A 45 -4.31 8.42 -5.09
C TRP A 45 -3.83 9.13 -3.83
N ASP A 46 -4.64 9.00 -2.79
CA ASP A 46 -4.25 9.37 -1.44
C ASP A 46 -3.81 8.15 -0.68
N TYR A 47 -3.00 8.33 0.34
CA TYR A 47 -2.57 7.23 1.17
C TYR A 47 -2.55 7.60 2.64
N SER A 48 -2.61 6.56 3.46
CA SER A 48 -2.47 6.66 4.91
C SER A 48 -1.61 5.52 5.39
N LEU A 49 -0.65 5.81 6.25
CA LEU A 49 0.23 4.80 6.80
C LEU A 49 -0.23 4.42 8.20
N HIS A 50 -0.24 3.13 8.49
CA HIS A 50 -0.73 2.60 9.76
C HIS A 50 0.22 1.56 10.33
N PHE A 51 0.19 1.41 11.64
CA PHE A 51 0.79 0.25 12.27
C PHE A 51 -0.08 -0.97 11.97
N THR A 52 0.55 -2.15 11.97
CA THR A 52 -0.19 -3.40 11.87
C THR A 52 -0.73 -3.79 13.26
N SER A 53 -1.05 -5.05 13.47
CA SER A 53 -1.61 -5.53 14.73
C SER A 53 -0.70 -5.29 15.93
N GLN A 54 0.60 -5.13 15.70
CA GLN A 54 1.54 -4.79 16.76
C GLN A 54 1.92 -3.33 16.65
N SER A 55 2.06 -2.67 17.81
CA SER A 55 2.58 -1.32 17.83
C SER A 55 3.99 -1.31 17.30
N GLY A 56 4.24 -0.53 16.28
CA GLY A 56 5.58 -0.37 15.75
C GLY A 56 6.33 0.72 16.50
N ASP A 57 7.42 1.15 15.90
CA ASP A 57 8.27 2.20 16.41
C ASP A 57 7.87 3.51 15.76
N GLU A 58 7.54 4.51 16.55
CA GLU A 58 7.11 5.81 16.04
C GLU A 58 8.20 6.49 15.22
N ASP A 59 9.47 6.31 15.60
CA ASP A 59 10.58 6.86 14.83
C ASP A 59 10.67 6.20 13.47
N GLU A 60 10.50 4.88 13.41
CA GLU A 60 10.44 4.17 12.13
C GLU A 60 9.26 4.61 11.28
N TYR A 61 8.11 4.79 11.93
CA TYR A 61 6.91 5.25 11.24
C TYR A 61 7.16 6.59 10.56
N THR A 62 7.74 7.53 11.29
CA THR A 62 8.03 8.86 10.76
C THR A 62 8.99 8.79 9.59
N LYS A 63 10.04 7.98 9.71
CA LYS A 63 11.01 7.80 8.63
C LYS A 63 10.37 7.18 7.39
N LEU A 64 9.51 6.21 7.60
CA LEU A 64 8.82 5.53 6.50
C LEU A 64 7.86 6.49 5.80
N ASP A 65 7.12 7.27 6.56
CA ASP A 65 6.19 8.24 6.00
C ASP A 65 6.93 9.29 5.16
N GLU A 66 8.06 9.80 5.67
CA GLU A 66 8.90 10.71 4.91
C GLU A 66 9.43 10.06 3.64
N ARG A 67 9.83 8.80 3.74
CA ARG A 67 10.32 8.07 2.57
C ARG A 67 9.25 7.90 1.51
N LEU A 68 8.03 7.63 1.91
CA LEU A 68 6.92 7.50 0.97
C LEU A 68 6.65 8.80 0.24
N GLU A 69 6.80 9.93 0.91
CA GLU A 69 6.62 11.23 0.28
C GLU A 69 7.74 11.56 -0.72
N GLN A 70 8.95 11.07 -0.48
CA GLN A 70 10.12 11.44 -1.26
C GLN A 70 10.52 10.38 -2.30
N ASP A 71 10.08 9.15 -2.13
CA ASP A 71 10.49 8.03 -2.97
C ASP A 71 9.30 7.52 -3.79
N ASP A 72 9.15 8.07 -4.98
CA ASP A 72 8.07 7.70 -5.88
C ASP A 72 8.12 6.23 -6.28
N GLU A 73 9.32 5.66 -6.37
CA GLU A 73 9.46 4.25 -6.72
C GLU A 73 8.86 3.34 -5.65
N LEU A 74 9.09 3.68 -4.40
CA LEU A 74 8.50 2.91 -3.31
C LEU A 74 6.98 3.04 -3.30
N PHE A 75 6.47 4.24 -3.43
CA PHE A 75 5.04 4.48 -3.50
C PHE A 75 4.41 3.71 -4.66
N ASP A 76 5.02 3.80 -5.83
CA ASP A 76 4.51 3.13 -7.03
C ASP A 76 4.54 1.61 -6.87
N ALA A 77 5.58 1.07 -6.24
CA ALA A 77 5.67 -0.37 -6.03
C ALA A 77 4.55 -0.87 -5.12
N LEU A 78 4.23 -0.11 -4.08
CA LEU A 78 3.15 -0.47 -3.16
C LEU A 78 1.79 -0.34 -3.83
N LEU A 79 1.58 0.72 -4.59
CA LEU A 79 0.34 0.91 -5.32
C LEU A 79 0.16 -0.16 -6.39
N ASP A 80 1.23 -0.52 -7.10
CA ASP A 80 1.18 -1.60 -8.09
C ASP A 80 0.78 -2.92 -7.45
N ALA A 81 1.27 -3.20 -6.26
CA ALA A 81 0.89 -4.44 -5.56
C ALA A 81 -0.61 -4.49 -5.32
N ALA A 82 -1.21 -3.37 -4.92
CA ALA A 82 -2.65 -3.29 -4.72
C ALA A 82 -3.41 -3.43 -6.05
N LEU A 83 -2.95 -2.73 -7.08
CA LEU A 83 -3.58 -2.78 -8.38
C LEU A 83 -3.54 -4.18 -9.00
N GLN A 84 -2.41 -4.85 -8.88
CA GLN A 84 -2.28 -6.22 -9.39
C GLN A 84 -3.19 -7.18 -8.63
N SER A 85 -3.33 -6.99 -7.34
CA SER A 85 -4.25 -7.79 -6.55
C SER A 85 -5.69 -7.66 -7.05
N HIS A 86 -6.10 -6.44 -7.40
CA HIS A 86 -7.42 -6.20 -7.95
C HIS A 86 -7.59 -6.84 -9.33
N GLU A 87 -6.61 -6.70 -10.19
CA GLU A 87 -6.64 -7.31 -11.52
C GLU A 87 -6.73 -8.83 -11.42
N ASP A 88 -5.95 -9.43 -10.53
CA ASP A 88 -5.98 -10.88 -10.34
C ASP A 88 -7.35 -11.35 -9.85
N ALA A 89 -7.98 -10.58 -8.97
CA ALA A 89 -9.29 -10.92 -8.44
C ALA A 89 -10.41 -10.75 -9.48
N GLU A 90 -10.22 -9.81 -10.40
CA GLU A 90 -11.22 -9.49 -11.43
C GLU A 90 -11.06 -10.34 -12.69
N GLN A 91 -9.92 -10.99 -12.88
CA GLN A 91 -9.72 -11.79 -14.08
C GLN A 91 -10.67 -12.96 -14.13
N PRO A 92 -11.40 -13.11 -15.24
CA PRO A 92 -12.28 -14.26 -15.37
C PRO A 92 -11.44 -15.52 -15.49
N LYS A 93 -11.83 -16.51 -14.75
CA LYS A 93 -11.20 -17.82 -14.90
C LYS A 93 -11.74 -18.47 -16.16
N SER A 94 -10.90 -18.63 -17.07
CA SER A 94 -11.26 -19.39 -18.28
C SER A 94 -11.01 -20.86 -18.06
#